data_4518b388c0fa97f1f1ecbd62effb1bd7
#
_entry.id   4518b388c0fa97f1f1ecbd62effb1bd7
#
_cell.length_a   1.000
_cell.length_b   1.000
_cell.length_c   1.000
_cell.angle_alpha   90.00
_cell.angle_beta   90.00
_cell.angle_gamma   90.00
#
_symmetry.space_group_name_H-M   'P 1'
#
loop_
_entity.id
_entity.type
_entity.pdbx_description
1 polymer ?
#
loop_
_entity_poly.entity_id
_entity_poly.type
_entity_poly.pdbx_seq_one_letter_code
_entity_poly.pdbx_strand_id
1 'polypeptide(L)'
;HAYGMELKSDFTIALKKDLHLTLNGTLSWTPSINEGEPMTPADRSVGKQLPYVPEWSSTITGRITWKRWSLLYKWCYYSERFTMSSNDISLTGKLPPYFMNNLTIEKGISTKWAELSLKGAVNNLFNEEYLSVLSRPMPGINFEFFIAITPRF
;
A
#
# COMPACT_ATOMS: atom_id res chain seq x y z
N HIS A 1 2.47 19.89 -12.86
CA HIS A 1 3.84 19.41 -12.72
C HIS A 1 3.92 18.43 -11.56
N ALA A 2 4.59 17.31 -11.73
CA ALA A 2 4.83 16.34 -10.67
C ALA A 2 6.35 16.11 -10.56
N TYR A 3 6.87 16.20 -9.36
CA TYR A 3 8.26 15.88 -9.04
C TYR A 3 8.30 15.18 -7.69
N GLY A 4 9.43 14.59 -7.32
CA GLY A 4 9.49 13.92 -6.04
C GLY A 4 10.81 13.21 -5.82
N MET A 5 10.89 12.61 -4.64
CA MET A 5 12.00 11.76 -4.22
C MET A 5 11.45 10.43 -3.70
N GLU A 6 12.12 9.36 -4.03
CA GLU A 6 11.81 8.03 -3.51
C GLU A 6 13.05 7.42 -2.89
N LEU A 7 12.92 6.99 -1.65
CA LEU A 7 13.94 6.21 -0.94
C LEU A 7 13.46 4.76 -0.86
N LYS A 8 14.28 3.83 -1.38
CA LYS A 8 14.05 2.39 -1.26
C LYS A 8 15.15 1.74 -0.44
N SER A 9 14.77 0.79 0.38
CA SER A 9 15.69 -0.02 1.17
C SER A 9 15.24 -1.47 1.15
N ASP A 10 16.17 -2.36 0.84
CA ASP A 10 15.98 -3.81 0.81
C ASP A 10 17.05 -4.47 1.67
N PHE A 11 16.60 -5.33 2.57
CA PHE A 11 17.46 -6.00 3.51
C PHE A 11 17.04 -7.46 3.67
N THR A 12 17.99 -8.38 3.51
CA THR A 12 17.72 -9.82 3.68
C THR A 12 18.78 -10.44 4.58
N ILE A 13 18.34 -11.17 5.60
CA ILE A 13 19.19 -11.93 6.52
C ILE A 13 18.80 -13.40 6.49
N ALA A 14 19.80 -14.27 6.37
CA ALA A 14 19.66 -15.68 6.67
C ALA A 14 19.88 -15.90 8.19
N LEU A 15 18.82 -16.13 8.94
CA LEU A 15 18.87 -16.36 10.38
C LEU A 15 19.34 -17.79 10.70
N LYS A 16 18.92 -18.76 9.87
CA LYS A 16 19.33 -20.18 9.91
C LYS A 16 19.25 -20.74 8.48
N LYS A 17 19.72 -21.99 8.28
CA LYS A 17 19.77 -22.64 6.96
C LYS A 17 18.48 -22.51 6.14
N ASP A 18 17.31 -22.61 6.79
CA ASP A 18 16.01 -22.59 6.10
C ASP A 18 15.13 -21.43 6.58
N LEU A 19 15.69 -20.46 7.34
CA LEU A 19 14.96 -19.35 7.93
C LEU A 19 15.55 -18.03 7.44
N HIS A 20 14.79 -17.27 6.67
CA HIS A 20 15.19 -15.98 6.12
C HIS A 20 14.20 -14.90 6.55
N LEU A 21 14.74 -13.73 6.86
CA LEU A 21 14.00 -12.50 7.08
C LEU A 21 14.32 -11.53 5.94
N THR A 22 13.30 -11.02 5.27
CA THR A 22 13.43 -9.97 4.27
C THR A 22 12.62 -8.75 4.72
N LEU A 23 13.23 -7.59 4.74
CA LEU A 23 12.62 -6.31 5.03
C LEU A 23 12.77 -5.41 3.81
N ASN A 24 11.67 -4.82 3.35
CA ASN A 24 11.68 -3.83 2.28
C ASN A 24 10.96 -2.58 2.77
N GLY A 25 11.52 -1.43 2.47
CA GLY A 25 10.97 -0.13 2.81
C GLY A 25 10.97 0.79 1.60
N THR A 26 9.90 1.53 1.42
CA THR A 26 9.80 2.62 0.45
C THR A 26 9.21 3.83 1.14
N LEU A 27 9.85 4.98 0.98
CA LEU A 27 9.32 6.28 1.38
C LEU A 27 9.30 7.17 0.14
N SER A 28 8.16 7.74 -0.18
CA SER A 28 7.97 8.60 -1.34
C SER A 28 7.44 9.96 -0.90
N TRP A 29 8.04 11.00 -1.42
CA TRP A 29 7.56 12.38 -1.36
C TRP A 29 7.27 12.84 -2.79
N THR A 30 6.01 13.13 -3.09
CA THR A 30 5.53 13.37 -4.45
C THR A 30 4.57 14.56 -4.47
N PRO A 31 5.06 15.80 -4.32
CA PRO A 31 4.25 16.97 -4.57
C PRO A 31 3.85 17.01 -6.05
N SER A 32 2.55 17.09 -6.29
CA SER A 32 1.96 17.12 -7.63
C SER A 32 1.13 18.37 -7.75
N ILE A 33 1.72 19.42 -8.35
CA ILE A 33 1.17 20.77 -8.35
C ILE A 33 0.63 21.12 -9.74
N ASN A 34 -0.53 21.78 -9.79
CA ASN A 34 -1.05 22.34 -11.01
C ASN A 34 -0.27 23.63 -11.37
N GLU A 35 0.57 23.56 -12.38
CA GLU A 35 1.34 24.70 -12.91
C GLU A 35 0.78 25.22 -14.25
N GLY A 36 -0.44 24.77 -14.61
CA GLY A 36 -1.11 25.25 -15.81
C GLY A 36 -1.53 26.73 -15.73
N GLU A 37 -1.93 27.28 -16.86
CA GLU A 37 -2.55 28.62 -16.89
C GLU A 37 -3.96 28.56 -16.31
N PRO A 38 -4.42 29.61 -15.62
CA PRO A 38 -5.79 29.66 -15.11
C PRO A 38 -6.81 29.51 -16.25
N MET A 39 -7.73 28.56 -16.13
CA MET A 39 -8.80 28.36 -17.12
C MET A 39 -9.82 29.49 -17.11
N THR A 40 -9.97 30.18 -15.99
CA THR A 40 -10.82 31.36 -15.81
C THR A 40 -10.19 32.30 -14.78
N PRO A 41 -10.59 33.58 -14.73
CA PRO A 41 -10.10 34.52 -13.70
C PRO A 41 -10.42 34.08 -12.25
N ALA A 42 -11.38 33.20 -12.08
CA ALA A 42 -11.76 32.64 -10.78
C ALA A 42 -11.08 31.28 -10.46
N ASP A 43 -10.22 30.79 -11.34
CA ASP A 43 -9.52 29.50 -11.13
C ASP A 43 -8.54 29.61 -9.97
N ARG A 44 -8.79 28.83 -8.93
CA ARG A 44 -7.96 28.75 -7.71
C ARG A 44 -7.10 27.50 -7.68
N SER A 45 -7.03 26.73 -8.75
CA SER A 45 -6.30 25.45 -8.80
C SER A 45 -4.81 25.63 -9.11
N VAL A 46 -4.40 26.76 -9.68
CA VAL A 46 -3.01 27.03 -10.06
C VAL A 46 -2.13 27.15 -8.80
N GLY A 47 -0.99 26.49 -8.82
CA GLY A 47 -0.07 26.42 -7.68
C GLY A 47 -0.55 25.51 -6.54
N LYS A 48 -1.60 24.70 -6.75
CA LYS A 48 -2.19 23.82 -5.74
C LYS A 48 -1.89 22.35 -6.00
N GLN A 49 -1.82 21.57 -4.91
CA GLN A 49 -1.67 20.12 -4.97
C GLN A 49 -2.86 19.48 -5.70
N LEU A 50 -2.59 18.50 -6.56
CA LEU A 50 -3.63 17.77 -7.26
C LEU A 50 -4.52 16.98 -6.26
N PRO A 51 -5.84 16.93 -6.50
CA PRO A 51 -6.77 16.19 -5.66
C PRO A 51 -6.41 14.69 -5.57
N TYR A 52 -6.65 14.09 -4.40
CA TYR A 52 -6.46 12.67 -4.11
C TYR A 52 -5.02 12.14 -4.22
N VAL A 53 -4.04 12.98 -4.48
CA VAL A 53 -2.63 12.60 -4.49
C VAL A 53 -2.02 12.89 -3.12
N PRO A 54 -1.55 11.85 -2.39
CA PRO A 54 -0.84 12.08 -1.14
C PRO A 54 0.53 12.69 -1.42
N GLU A 55 0.93 13.67 -0.66
CA GLU A 55 2.28 14.25 -0.77
C GLU A 55 3.34 13.27 -0.24
N TRP A 56 3.00 12.54 0.83
CA TRP A 56 3.84 11.52 1.42
C TRP A 56 3.17 10.16 1.40
N SER A 57 3.90 9.14 1.00
CA SER A 57 3.50 7.75 1.17
C SER A 57 4.67 6.89 1.59
N SER A 58 4.38 5.82 2.33
CA SER A 58 5.40 4.86 2.75
C SER A 58 4.82 3.46 2.74
N THR A 59 5.67 2.49 2.39
CA THR A 59 5.35 1.07 2.50
C THR A 59 6.51 0.36 3.17
N ILE A 60 6.20 -0.45 4.18
CA ILE A 60 7.17 -1.34 4.82
C ILE A 60 6.61 -2.75 4.74
N THR A 61 7.43 -3.68 4.27
CA THR A 61 7.09 -5.11 4.26
C THR A 61 8.13 -5.91 5.03
N GLY A 62 7.67 -6.81 5.87
CA GLY A 62 8.49 -7.80 6.55
C GLY A 62 8.05 -9.20 6.14
N ARG A 63 8.95 -9.99 5.60
CA ARG A 63 8.69 -11.37 5.19
C ARG A 63 9.60 -12.32 5.97
N ILE A 64 9.00 -13.31 6.61
CA ILE A 64 9.72 -14.43 7.21
C ILE A 64 9.42 -15.64 6.35
N THR A 65 10.47 -16.28 5.83
CA THR A 65 10.36 -17.57 5.14
C THR A 65 11.05 -18.65 5.94
N TRP A 66 10.35 -19.76 6.18
CA TRP A 66 10.88 -20.93 6.85
C TRP A 66 10.46 -22.18 6.10
N LYS A 67 11.43 -22.85 5.49
CA LYS A 67 11.18 -23.99 4.61
C LYS A 67 10.16 -23.60 3.51
N ARG A 68 8.96 -24.20 3.57
CA ARG A 68 7.86 -23.93 2.62
C ARG A 68 6.74 -23.06 3.22
N TRP A 69 7.01 -22.37 4.33
CA TRP A 69 6.15 -21.37 4.92
C TRP A 69 6.64 -19.98 4.60
N SER A 70 5.75 -19.06 4.32
CA SER A 70 6.02 -17.64 4.22
C SER A 70 4.98 -16.85 5.01
N LEU A 71 5.44 -15.97 5.87
CA LEU A 71 4.61 -14.98 6.58
C LEU A 71 5.03 -13.60 6.10
N LEU A 72 4.10 -12.83 5.58
CA LEU A 72 4.32 -11.46 5.10
C LEU A 72 3.44 -10.52 5.88
N TYR A 73 4.04 -9.53 6.50
CA TYR A 73 3.35 -8.36 7.04
C TYR A 73 3.65 -7.15 6.16
N LYS A 74 2.61 -6.40 5.80
CA LYS A 74 2.71 -5.17 5.00
C LYS A 74 2.03 -4.03 5.74
N TRP A 75 2.79 -2.97 5.98
CA TRP A 75 2.30 -1.70 6.48
C TRP A 75 2.41 -0.64 5.39
N CYS A 76 1.36 0.17 5.22
CA CYS A 76 1.35 1.31 4.30
C CYS A 76 0.86 2.54 5.03
N TYR A 77 1.43 3.68 4.69
CA TYR A 77 1.02 5.01 5.13
C TYR A 77 0.71 5.89 3.93
N TYR A 78 -0.34 6.67 4.04
CA TYR A 78 -0.69 7.73 3.10
C TYR A 78 -1.01 9.00 3.88
N SER A 79 -0.38 10.13 3.51
CA SER A 79 -0.63 11.43 4.13
C SER A 79 -2.03 11.94 3.78
N GLU A 80 -2.42 13.06 4.38
CA GLU A 80 -3.65 13.76 4.00
C GLU A 80 -3.67 14.07 2.50
N ARG A 81 -4.85 14.16 1.93
CA ARG A 81 -5.06 14.45 0.50
C ARG A 81 -6.20 15.44 0.35
N PHE A 82 -6.02 16.40 -0.54
CA PHE A 82 -7.09 17.30 -0.90
C PHE A 82 -8.14 16.59 -1.76
N THR A 83 -9.40 16.96 -1.61
CA THR A 83 -10.51 16.44 -2.40
C THR A 83 -10.86 17.31 -3.59
N MET A 84 -10.44 18.59 -3.53
CA MET A 84 -10.70 19.61 -4.53
C MET A 84 -9.40 20.28 -5.00
N SER A 85 -9.39 20.73 -6.24
CA SER A 85 -8.25 21.41 -6.85
C SER A 85 -7.92 22.77 -6.20
N SER A 86 -8.86 23.40 -5.51
CA SER A 86 -8.63 24.64 -4.75
C SER A 86 -7.86 24.45 -3.45
N ASN A 87 -7.61 23.17 -3.03
CA ASN A 87 -7.02 22.80 -1.76
C ASN A 87 -7.73 23.45 -0.55
N ASP A 88 -9.04 23.40 -0.57
CA ASP A 88 -9.86 23.88 0.55
C ASP A 88 -9.56 23.07 1.82
N ILE A 89 -9.47 23.75 2.96
CA ILE A 89 -9.21 23.17 4.28
C ILE A 89 -10.48 22.88 5.09
N SER A 90 -11.66 22.99 4.46
CA SER A 90 -12.92 22.62 5.09
C SER A 90 -12.96 21.13 5.44
N LEU A 91 -13.94 20.72 6.24
CA LEU A 91 -14.12 19.32 6.67
C LEU A 91 -14.22 18.32 5.49
N THR A 92 -14.75 18.76 4.36
CA THR A 92 -14.86 17.95 3.13
C THR A 92 -13.73 18.20 2.14
N GLY A 93 -12.90 19.22 2.37
CA GLY A 93 -11.80 19.61 1.47
C GLY A 93 -10.55 18.75 1.60
N LYS A 94 -10.43 18.00 2.69
CA LYS A 94 -9.31 17.09 2.95
C LYS A 94 -9.77 15.73 3.43
N LEU A 95 -9.09 14.68 2.98
CA LEU A 95 -9.15 13.34 3.57
C LEU A 95 -8.02 13.18 4.60
N PRO A 96 -8.31 12.61 5.78
CA PRO A 96 -7.29 12.36 6.79
C PRO A 96 -6.23 11.37 6.30
N PRO A 97 -5.03 11.38 6.89
CA PRO A 97 -4.04 10.34 6.65
C PRO A 97 -4.55 9.01 7.22
N TYR A 98 -4.05 7.90 6.68
CA TYR A 98 -4.40 6.57 7.18
C TYR A 98 -3.23 5.59 7.06
N PHE A 99 -3.33 4.52 7.82
CA PHE A 99 -2.40 3.40 7.84
C PHE A 99 -3.14 2.12 7.45
N MET A 100 -2.52 1.31 6.60
CA MET A 100 -3.04 0.00 6.24
C MET A 100 -2.09 -1.10 6.70
N ASN A 101 -2.66 -2.13 7.32
CA ASN A 101 -1.92 -3.25 7.86
C ASN A 101 -2.49 -4.54 7.28
N ASN A 102 -1.68 -5.30 6.57
CA ASN A 102 -2.09 -6.55 5.95
C ASN A 102 -1.16 -7.68 6.40
N LEU A 103 -1.72 -8.84 6.62
CA LEU A 103 -0.99 -10.04 6.98
C LEU A 103 -1.32 -11.16 5.98
N THR A 104 -0.29 -11.82 5.47
CA THR A 104 -0.44 -12.92 4.53
C THR A 104 0.38 -14.11 5.03
N ILE A 105 -0.22 -15.29 5.04
CA ILE A 105 0.45 -16.56 5.29
C ILE A 105 0.35 -17.42 4.03
N GLU A 106 1.45 -18.07 3.68
CA GLU A 106 1.52 -18.96 2.53
C GLU A 106 2.20 -20.26 2.91
N LYS A 107 1.70 -21.38 2.37
CA LYS A 107 2.25 -22.73 2.53
C LYS A 107 2.40 -23.39 1.18
N GLY A 108 3.63 -23.72 0.79
CA GLY A 108 3.91 -24.60 -0.33
C GLY A 108 3.86 -26.07 0.11
N ILE A 109 3.24 -26.92 -0.70
CA ILE A 109 3.18 -28.37 -0.54
C ILE A 109 3.62 -29.01 -1.84
N SER A 110 4.64 -29.85 -1.79
CA SER A 110 5.12 -30.61 -2.94
C SER A 110 4.64 -32.03 -2.87
N THR A 111 3.99 -32.48 -3.93
CA THR A 111 3.59 -33.88 -4.10
C THR A 111 4.30 -34.47 -5.32
N LYS A 112 4.14 -35.76 -5.55
CA LYS A 112 4.69 -36.42 -6.76
C LYS A 112 4.06 -35.89 -8.05
N TRP A 113 2.81 -35.39 -7.98
CA TRP A 113 1.98 -35.04 -9.14
C TRP A 113 1.83 -33.54 -9.35
N ALA A 114 1.98 -32.75 -8.30
CA ALA A 114 1.76 -31.31 -8.36
C ALA A 114 2.48 -30.55 -7.24
N GLU A 115 2.76 -29.28 -7.49
CA GLU A 115 3.05 -28.27 -6.47
C GLU A 115 1.75 -27.55 -6.12
N LEU A 116 1.46 -27.47 -4.82
CA LEU A 116 0.32 -26.75 -4.27
C LEU A 116 0.83 -25.54 -3.51
N SER A 117 0.21 -24.39 -3.70
CA SER A 117 0.38 -23.21 -2.85
C SER A 117 -0.97 -22.84 -2.24
N LEU A 118 -1.00 -22.78 -0.92
CA LEU A 118 -2.15 -22.32 -0.13
C LEU A 118 -1.79 -20.97 0.45
N LYS A 119 -2.59 -19.93 0.18
CA LYS A 119 -2.37 -18.58 0.66
C LYS A 119 -3.63 -18.07 1.35
N GLY A 120 -3.47 -17.58 2.57
CA GLY A 120 -4.49 -16.84 3.31
C GLY A 120 -4.00 -15.41 3.56
N ALA A 121 -4.88 -14.43 3.39
CA ALA A 121 -4.57 -13.05 3.69
C ALA A 121 -5.67 -12.39 4.51
N VAL A 122 -5.25 -11.51 5.41
CA VAL A 122 -6.12 -10.59 6.15
C VAL A 122 -5.72 -9.18 5.74
N ASN A 123 -6.62 -8.48 5.10
CA ASN A 123 -6.44 -7.08 4.72
C ASN A 123 -7.10 -6.19 5.77
N ASN A 124 -6.52 -5.01 5.99
CA ASN A 124 -6.97 -4.08 7.01
C ASN A 124 -7.08 -4.75 8.38
N LEU A 125 -5.98 -5.35 8.84
CA LEU A 125 -5.89 -6.20 10.05
C LEU A 125 -6.44 -5.53 11.31
N PHE A 126 -6.28 -4.20 11.43
CA PHE A 126 -6.75 -3.43 12.60
C PHE A 126 -8.09 -2.75 12.37
N ASN A 127 -8.79 -3.07 11.27
CA ASN A 127 -10.09 -2.51 10.93
C ASN A 127 -10.10 -0.97 10.92
N GLU A 128 -9.05 -0.37 10.33
CA GLU A 128 -8.94 1.08 10.19
C GLU A 128 -10.09 1.62 9.34
N GLU A 129 -10.78 2.63 9.84
CA GLU A 129 -11.78 3.36 9.07
C GLU A 129 -11.08 4.43 8.24
N TYR A 130 -11.09 4.30 6.93
CA TYR A 130 -10.42 5.21 6.03
C TYR A 130 -11.24 5.53 4.79
N LEU A 131 -10.90 6.65 4.17
CA LEU A 131 -11.49 7.10 2.92
C LEU A 131 -10.38 7.28 1.88
N SER A 132 -10.44 6.59 0.75
CA SER A 132 -9.60 6.86 -0.40
C SER A 132 -10.23 7.90 -1.34
N VAL A 133 -11.56 7.96 -1.34
CA VAL A 133 -12.38 8.95 -2.06
C VAL A 133 -13.43 9.49 -1.11
N LEU A 134 -13.73 10.79 -1.19
CA LEU A 134 -14.74 11.45 -0.37
C LEU A 134 -16.10 10.75 -0.48
N SER A 135 -16.76 10.56 0.65
CA SER A 135 -18.07 9.91 0.76
C SER A 135 -18.13 8.46 0.24
N ARG A 136 -16.99 7.80 0.07
CA ARG A 136 -16.92 6.37 -0.26
C ARG A 136 -16.24 5.61 0.87
N PRO A 137 -17.02 4.95 1.75
CA PRO A 137 -16.44 4.10 2.78
C PRO A 137 -15.66 2.96 2.12
N MET A 138 -14.48 2.68 2.65
CA MET A 138 -13.62 1.60 2.18
C MET A 138 -13.88 0.33 3.00
N PRO A 139 -13.53 -0.85 2.47
CA PRO A 139 -13.71 -2.10 3.20
C PRO A 139 -12.95 -2.09 4.52
N GLY A 140 -13.61 -2.50 5.59
CA GLY A 140 -12.98 -2.83 6.86
C GLY A 140 -12.09 -4.07 6.75
N ILE A 141 -11.89 -4.75 7.86
CA ILE A 141 -11.16 -6.03 7.85
C ILE A 141 -11.81 -7.01 6.88
N ASN A 142 -11.01 -7.62 6.03
CA ASN A 142 -11.47 -8.61 5.06
C ASN A 142 -10.44 -9.73 4.89
N PHE A 143 -10.92 -10.90 4.43
CA PHE A 143 -10.15 -12.12 4.31
C PHE A 143 -10.14 -12.60 2.87
N GLU A 144 -8.99 -13.09 2.44
CA GLU A 144 -8.82 -13.71 1.12
C GLU A 144 -8.18 -15.08 1.28
N PHE A 145 -8.58 -16.02 0.43
CA PHE A 145 -8.01 -17.35 0.39
C PHE A 145 -7.77 -17.79 -1.05
N PHE A 146 -6.57 -18.29 -1.33
CA PHE A 146 -6.16 -18.72 -2.66
C PHE A 146 -5.53 -20.10 -2.61
N ILE A 147 -5.84 -20.89 -3.63
CA ILE A 147 -5.21 -22.19 -3.90
C ILE A 147 -4.64 -22.15 -5.30
N ALA A 148 -3.36 -22.39 -5.46
CA ALA A 148 -2.73 -22.57 -6.77
C ALA A 148 -2.22 -24.02 -6.87
N ILE A 149 -2.46 -24.65 -8.02
CA ILE A 149 -2.05 -26.02 -8.34
C ILE A 149 -1.24 -25.99 -9.65
N THR A 150 0.00 -26.40 -9.58
CA THR A 150 0.87 -26.53 -10.75
C THR A 150 1.16 -28.02 -10.99
N PRO A 151 0.57 -28.67 -12.01
CA PRO A 151 0.83 -30.08 -12.32
C PRO A 151 2.30 -30.29 -12.67
N ARG A 152 2.84 -31.46 -12.33
CA ARG A 152 4.15 -31.93 -12.77
C ARG A 152 3.93 -33.01 -13.84
N PHE A 153 4.46 -32.77 -15.02
CA PHE A 153 4.46 -33.70 -16.14
C PHE A 153 5.77 -34.45 -16.21
#